data_9310540f2820d6d292a0a996994e4f1b
#
_entry.id   9310540f2820d6d292a0a996994e4f1b
#
_cell.length_a   1.000
_cell.length_b   1.000
_cell.length_c   1.000
_cell.angle_alpha   90.00
_cell.angle_beta   90.00
_cell.angle_gamma   90.00
#
_symmetry.space_group_name_H-M   'P 1'
#
loop_
_entity.id
_entity.type
_entity.pdbx_description
1 polymer ?
#
loop_
_entity_poly.entity_id
_entity_poly.type
_entity_poly.pdbx_seq_one_letter_code
_entity_poly.pdbx_strand_id
1 'polypeptide(L)'
;NPDTLVLSHSTLKSVMEANSEEIVLQKIKKLGGKLPVILTGDFNADQNSRCYMTIVNSKVLADAYECAGIRYAVTGTFNAFDPNRKTTTRIDHIFLTSHFSVDRYGILTDTYRIPVKNMENAFQARNPSDHFPVVAIIEYK
;
A
#
# COMPACT_ATOMS: atom_id res chain seq x y z
N ASN A 1 -16.29 13.22 -1.41
CA ASN A 1 -17.46 12.93 -0.57
C ASN A 1 -17.03 12.99 0.89
N PRO A 2 -17.65 13.84 1.76
CA PRO A 2 -17.27 13.99 3.16
C PRO A 2 -17.44 12.70 3.99
N ASP A 3 -18.15 11.71 3.48
CA ASP A 3 -18.45 10.47 4.20
C ASP A 3 -17.50 9.30 3.85
N THR A 4 -16.39 9.57 3.17
CA THR A 4 -15.38 8.53 2.86
C THR A 4 -14.53 8.25 4.10
N LEU A 5 -14.52 7.00 4.55
CA LEU A 5 -13.66 6.56 5.65
C LEU A 5 -12.28 6.17 5.12
N VAL A 6 -11.26 6.87 5.60
CA VAL A 6 -9.86 6.53 5.35
C VAL A 6 -9.28 5.93 6.63
N LEU A 7 -8.81 4.70 6.53
CA LEU A 7 -8.15 3.99 7.62
C LEU A 7 -6.65 3.83 7.29
N SER A 8 -5.79 4.28 8.17
CA SER A 8 -4.34 4.11 8.05
C SER A 8 -3.81 3.08 9.05
N HIS A 9 -2.69 2.46 8.70
CA HIS A 9 -2.05 1.42 9.51
C HIS A 9 -1.70 1.85 10.93
N SER A 10 -1.32 3.12 11.16
CA SER A 10 -1.01 3.62 12.51
C SER A 10 -2.18 3.47 13.49
N THR A 11 -3.40 3.50 12.99
CA THR A 11 -4.62 3.28 13.77
C THR A 11 -4.87 1.79 14.06
N LEU A 12 -4.26 0.89 13.29
CA LEU A 12 -4.50 -0.55 13.31
C LEU A 12 -3.41 -1.35 14.05
N LYS A 13 -2.24 -0.77 14.29
CA LYS A 13 -1.08 -1.47 14.85
C LYS A 13 -1.36 -2.15 16.20
N SER A 14 -2.27 -1.62 17.01
CA SER A 14 -2.69 -2.21 18.28
C SER A 14 -3.67 -3.38 18.13
N VAL A 15 -4.15 -3.64 16.92
CA VAL A 15 -5.21 -4.65 16.62
C VAL A 15 -4.62 -5.84 15.86
N MET A 16 -3.37 -5.76 15.37
CA MET A 16 -2.80 -6.70 14.40
C MET A 16 -2.14 -7.96 15.00
N GLU A 17 -2.20 -8.18 16.31
CA GLU A 17 -1.51 -9.33 16.92
C GLU A 17 -2.28 -10.66 16.87
N ALA A 18 -3.58 -10.68 16.50
CA ALA A 18 -4.32 -11.92 16.26
C ALA A 18 -5.59 -11.66 15.43
N ASN A 19 -5.60 -12.05 14.16
CA ASN A 19 -6.75 -11.99 13.24
C ASN A 19 -7.34 -10.57 13.04
N SER A 20 -6.49 -9.57 12.98
CA SER A 20 -6.87 -8.16 12.89
C SER A 20 -7.60 -7.83 11.59
N GLU A 21 -7.25 -8.50 10.51
CA GLU A 21 -7.91 -8.36 9.21
C GLU A 21 -9.40 -8.71 9.29
N GLU A 22 -9.76 -9.73 10.06
CA GLU A 22 -11.17 -10.13 10.27
C GLU A 22 -11.92 -9.07 11.06
N ILE A 23 -11.29 -8.49 12.10
CA ILE A 23 -11.89 -7.42 12.92
C ILE A 23 -12.12 -6.16 12.07
N VAL A 24 -11.16 -5.79 11.23
CA VAL A 24 -11.31 -4.65 10.32
C VAL A 24 -12.44 -4.89 9.33
N LEU A 25 -12.49 -6.08 8.71
CA LEU A 25 -13.55 -6.44 7.78
C LEU A 25 -14.94 -6.46 8.45
N GLN A 26 -15.03 -6.96 9.70
CA GLN A 26 -16.27 -6.93 10.46
C GLN A 26 -16.72 -5.49 10.76
N LYS A 27 -15.80 -4.60 11.14
CA LYS A 27 -16.12 -3.18 11.35
C LYS A 27 -16.60 -2.51 10.07
N ILE A 28 -15.95 -2.76 8.93
CA ILE A 28 -16.39 -2.24 7.63
C ILE A 28 -17.78 -2.76 7.27
N LYS A 29 -18.04 -4.05 7.48
CA LYS A 29 -19.38 -4.63 7.27
C LYS A 29 -20.45 -4.02 8.19
N LYS A 30 -20.11 -3.76 9.47
CA LYS A 30 -21.01 -3.10 10.43
C LYS A 30 -21.34 -1.65 10.05
N LEU A 31 -20.43 -0.95 9.41
CA LEU A 31 -20.69 0.35 8.80
C LEU A 31 -21.66 0.24 7.60
N GLY A 32 -22.14 -0.98 7.36
CA GLY A 32 -23.29 -1.29 6.52
C GLY A 32 -22.98 -1.42 5.04
N GLY A 33 -21.70 -1.49 4.65
CA GLY A 33 -21.31 -1.56 3.24
C GLY A 33 -21.76 -0.36 2.40
N LYS A 34 -22.37 0.65 3.05
CA LYS A 34 -22.92 1.84 2.41
C LYS A 34 -21.90 2.97 2.31
N LEU A 35 -20.90 2.97 3.19
CA LEU A 35 -19.87 3.99 3.18
C LEU A 35 -18.70 3.56 2.28
N PRO A 36 -18.19 4.46 1.44
CA PRO A 36 -16.95 4.25 0.74
C PRO A 36 -15.79 4.17 1.74
N VAL A 37 -14.98 3.12 1.64
CA VAL A 37 -13.84 2.89 2.54
C VAL A 37 -12.57 2.76 1.72
N ILE A 38 -11.52 3.42 2.20
CA ILE A 38 -10.14 3.27 1.74
C ILE A 38 -9.32 2.79 2.96
N LEU A 39 -8.68 1.64 2.83
CA LEU A 39 -7.79 1.07 3.83
C LEU A 39 -6.36 1.05 3.29
N THR A 40 -5.45 1.75 3.96
CA THR A 40 -4.05 1.88 3.52
C THR A 40 -3.07 1.59 4.64
N GLY A 41 -1.86 1.16 4.29
CA GLY A 41 -0.75 1.08 5.24
C GLY A 41 0.28 0.02 4.88
N ASP A 42 1.32 -0.03 5.72
CA ASP A 42 2.24 -1.16 5.80
C ASP A 42 1.58 -2.27 6.62
N PHE A 43 1.31 -3.39 5.98
CA PHE A 43 0.68 -4.55 6.60
C PHE A 43 1.69 -5.56 7.15
N ASN A 44 2.99 -5.36 6.89
CA ASN A 44 4.04 -6.34 7.13
C ASN A 44 3.68 -7.74 6.58
N ALA A 45 2.82 -7.77 5.58
CA ALA A 45 2.23 -8.95 4.99
C ALA A 45 2.13 -8.74 3.48
N ASP A 46 2.74 -9.62 2.71
CA ASP A 46 2.77 -9.50 1.26
C ASP A 46 1.50 -10.04 0.57
N GLN A 47 1.45 -9.90 -0.74
CA GLN A 47 0.34 -10.34 -1.59
C GLN A 47 0.10 -11.85 -1.57
N ASN A 48 1.00 -12.66 -1.00
CA ASN A 48 0.85 -14.11 -0.86
C ASN A 48 0.49 -14.52 0.58
N SER A 49 0.43 -13.56 1.50
CA SER A 49 0.18 -13.82 2.91
C SER A 49 -1.28 -14.17 3.17
N ARG A 50 -1.52 -14.90 4.27
CA ARG A 50 -2.87 -15.20 4.74
C ARG A 50 -3.68 -13.93 4.99
N CYS A 51 -3.06 -12.91 5.60
CA CYS A 51 -3.70 -11.62 5.88
C CYS A 51 -4.25 -10.98 4.60
N TYR A 52 -3.40 -10.84 3.57
CA TYR A 52 -3.79 -10.30 2.27
C TYR A 52 -4.94 -11.12 1.65
N MET A 53 -4.80 -12.45 1.62
CA MET A 53 -5.81 -13.34 1.03
C MET A 53 -7.15 -13.26 1.78
N THR A 54 -7.14 -13.12 3.11
CA THR A 54 -8.35 -12.91 3.90
C THR A 54 -9.08 -11.64 3.48
N ILE A 55 -8.33 -10.54 3.30
CA ILE A 55 -8.90 -9.25 2.89
C ILE A 55 -9.54 -9.34 1.48
N VAL A 56 -8.80 -9.81 0.48
CA VAL A 56 -9.30 -9.84 -0.90
C VAL A 56 -10.39 -10.89 -1.11
N ASN A 57 -10.32 -12.04 -0.45
CA ASN A 57 -11.32 -13.09 -0.53
C ASN A 57 -12.64 -12.70 0.16
N SER A 58 -12.62 -11.73 1.05
CA SER A 58 -13.82 -11.21 1.70
C SER A 58 -14.81 -10.57 0.71
N LYS A 59 -14.31 -10.14 -0.46
CA LYS A 59 -15.04 -9.38 -1.49
C LYS A 59 -15.63 -8.05 -0.98
N VAL A 60 -15.20 -7.61 0.19
CA VAL A 60 -15.56 -6.31 0.77
C VAL A 60 -14.59 -5.24 0.28
N LEU A 61 -13.32 -5.60 0.20
CA LEU A 61 -12.22 -4.74 -0.24
C LEU A 61 -11.48 -5.39 -1.40
N ALA A 62 -11.04 -4.58 -2.33
CA ALA A 62 -10.19 -4.99 -3.46
C ALA A 62 -8.86 -4.24 -3.39
N ASP A 63 -7.76 -4.89 -3.79
CA ASP A 63 -6.45 -4.26 -3.89
C ASP A 63 -6.42 -3.30 -5.09
N ALA A 64 -6.06 -2.04 -4.84
CA ALA A 64 -5.92 -1.04 -5.88
C ALA A 64 -4.90 -1.45 -6.96
N TYR A 65 -3.86 -2.18 -6.59
CA TYR A 65 -2.90 -2.75 -7.55
C TYR A 65 -3.58 -3.66 -8.57
N GLU A 66 -4.44 -4.56 -8.11
CA GLU A 66 -5.13 -5.52 -9.00
C GLU A 66 -6.23 -4.85 -9.83
N CYS A 67 -6.88 -3.83 -9.28
CA CYS A 67 -7.98 -3.11 -9.93
C CYS A 67 -7.51 -2.07 -10.95
N ALA A 68 -6.24 -1.64 -10.90
CA ALA A 68 -5.74 -0.55 -11.72
C ALA A 68 -5.72 -0.88 -13.21
N GLY A 69 -6.23 0.02 -14.02
CA GLY A 69 -6.12 -0.05 -15.48
C GLY A 69 -4.69 0.06 -15.98
N ILE A 70 -3.90 0.92 -15.34
CA ILE A 70 -2.48 1.11 -15.64
C ILE A 70 -1.66 0.97 -14.35
N ARG A 71 -0.56 0.21 -14.42
CA ARG A 71 0.40 0.06 -13.33
C ARG A 71 1.76 0.59 -13.75
N TYR A 72 2.38 1.40 -12.89
CA TYR A 72 3.70 1.96 -13.09
C TYR A 72 4.67 1.48 -12.00
N ALA A 73 5.93 1.19 -12.39
CA ALA A 73 6.97 0.69 -11.49
C ALA A 73 6.52 -0.56 -10.73
N VAL A 74 6.34 -1.67 -11.46
CA VAL A 74 5.92 -2.97 -10.90
C VAL A 74 7.10 -3.58 -10.12
N THR A 75 7.23 -3.19 -8.86
CA THR A 75 8.28 -3.63 -7.93
C THR A 75 7.65 -3.92 -6.57
N GLY A 76 8.47 -4.40 -5.61
CA GLY A 76 8.05 -4.46 -4.20
C GLY A 76 8.09 -3.08 -3.54
N THR A 77 7.52 -2.98 -2.35
CA THR A 77 7.40 -1.72 -1.63
C THR A 77 8.47 -1.51 -0.56
N PHE A 78 9.14 -2.56 -0.11
CA PHE A 78 10.19 -2.49 0.91
C PHE A 78 11.59 -2.57 0.28
N ASN A 79 12.43 -1.54 0.49
CA ASN A 79 13.76 -1.41 -0.07
C ASN A 79 14.91 -1.52 0.96
N ALA A 80 14.62 -1.44 2.26
CA ALA A 80 15.60 -1.49 3.36
C ALA A 80 16.74 -0.44 3.20
N PHE A 81 16.44 0.74 2.66
CA PHE A 81 17.39 1.79 2.31
C PHE A 81 18.44 1.41 1.26
N ASP A 82 18.32 0.24 0.62
CA ASP A 82 19.20 -0.18 -0.47
C ASP A 82 18.62 0.24 -1.83
N PRO A 83 19.24 1.21 -2.53
CA PRO A 83 18.75 1.69 -3.83
C PRO A 83 18.89 0.64 -4.96
N ASN A 84 19.64 -0.43 -4.72
CA ASN A 84 19.83 -1.52 -5.68
C ASN A 84 18.95 -2.74 -5.40
N ARG A 85 18.18 -2.71 -4.31
CA ARG A 85 17.32 -3.83 -3.92
C ARG A 85 16.23 -4.06 -4.96
N LYS A 86 16.20 -5.28 -5.48
CA LYS A 86 15.14 -5.76 -6.37
C LYS A 86 14.23 -6.70 -5.59
N THR A 87 12.96 -6.41 -5.55
CA THR A 87 11.94 -7.22 -4.87
C THR A 87 10.62 -7.10 -5.60
N THR A 88 9.79 -8.12 -5.49
CA THR A 88 8.40 -8.11 -5.94
C THR A 88 7.41 -8.15 -4.77
N THR A 89 7.93 -8.14 -3.55
CA THR A 89 7.16 -8.23 -2.30
C THR A 89 6.56 -6.87 -1.98
N ARG A 90 5.24 -6.77 -2.07
CA ARG A 90 4.46 -5.59 -1.70
C ARG A 90 3.89 -5.81 -0.31
N ILE A 91 4.29 -5.01 0.67
CA ILE A 91 3.77 -5.05 2.05
C ILE A 91 2.98 -3.79 2.40
N ASP A 92 3.05 -2.77 1.55
CA ASP A 92 2.24 -1.57 1.62
C ASP A 92 1.11 -1.69 0.60
N HIS A 93 -0.13 -1.60 1.08
CA HIS A 93 -1.31 -1.84 0.28
C HIS A 93 -2.29 -0.67 0.33
N ILE A 94 -3.08 -0.53 -0.73
CA ILE A 94 -4.26 0.32 -0.80
C ILE A 94 -5.44 -0.57 -1.16
N PHE A 95 -6.34 -0.78 -0.22
CA PHE A 95 -7.57 -1.53 -0.44
C PHE A 95 -8.76 -0.59 -0.51
N LEU A 96 -9.71 -0.90 -1.38
CA LEU A 96 -10.85 -0.05 -1.69
C LEU A 96 -12.14 -0.85 -1.72
N THR A 97 -13.23 -0.24 -1.25
CA THR A 97 -14.57 -0.77 -1.51
C THR A 97 -14.98 -0.54 -2.96
N SER A 98 -16.02 -1.24 -3.42
CA SER A 98 -16.55 -1.17 -4.80
C SER A 98 -17.07 0.20 -5.23
N HIS A 99 -17.13 1.17 -4.31
CA HIS A 99 -17.51 2.56 -4.61
C HIS A 99 -16.47 3.28 -5.47
N PHE A 100 -15.27 2.72 -5.60
CA PHE A 100 -14.18 3.33 -6.35
C PHE A 100 -13.79 2.50 -7.57
N SER A 101 -13.36 3.19 -8.61
CA SER A 101 -12.53 2.64 -9.69
C SER A 101 -11.09 3.12 -9.52
N VAL A 102 -10.14 2.35 -10.03
CA VAL A 102 -8.72 2.70 -10.01
C VAL A 102 -8.24 2.90 -11.44
N ASP A 103 -7.92 4.13 -11.79
CA ASP A 103 -7.36 4.46 -13.12
C ASP A 103 -5.89 4.00 -13.19
N ARG A 104 -5.09 4.46 -12.24
CA ARG A 104 -3.64 4.23 -12.21
C ARG A 104 -3.17 3.84 -10.83
N TYR A 105 -2.12 3.01 -10.82
CA TYR A 105 -1.39 2.64 -9.62
C TYR A 105 0.10 2.76 -9.89
N GLY A 106 0.86 3.22 -8.91
CA GLY A 106 2.32 3.30 -9.02
C GLY A 106 3.03 3.10 -7.69
N ILE A 107 4.26 2.61 -7.79
CA ILE A 107 5.21 2.58 -6.68
C ILE A 107 6.32 3.57 -7.05
N LEU A 108 6.51 4.60 -6.21
CA LEU A 108 7.44 5.69 -6.48
C LEU A 108 8.83 5.29 -6.02
N THR A 109 9.73 5.02 -6.99
CA THR A 109 11.08 4.51 -6.74
C THR A 109 12.16 5.60 -6.84
N ASP A 110 11.78 6.85 -6.63
CA ASP A 110 12.69 7.98 -6.70
C ASP A 110 13.80 7.91 -5.66
N THR A 111 15.01 8.24 -6.08
CA THR A 111 16.19 8.31 -5.23
C THR A 111 16.78 9.71 -5.26
N TYR A 112 17.54 10.04 -4.23
CA TYR A 112 18.38 11.24 -4.24
C TYR A 112 19.85 10.88 -4.24
N ARG A 113 20.72 11.84 -4.57
CA ARG A 113 22.16 11.64 -4.66
C ARG A 113 22.88 12.37 -3.54
N ILE A 114 23.86 11.70 -2.94
CA ILE A 114 24.78 12.33 -1.99
C ILE A 114 26.22 12.18 -2.50
N PRO A 115 27.10 13.18 -2.25
CA PRO A 115 28.51 13.07 -2.58
C PRO A 115 29.17 11.90 -1.85
N VAL A 116 30.05 11.19 -2.53
CA VAL A 116 30.89 10.17 -1.90
C VAL A 116 32.07 10.86 -1.23
N LYS A 117 32.25 10.60 0.06
CA LYS A 117 33.35 11.19 0.84
C LYS A 117 34.71 10.82 0.22
N ASN A 118 35.59 11.83 0.07
CA ASN A 118 36.95 11.69 -0.48
C ASN A 118 37.01 11.24 -1.96
N MET A 119 35.94 11.40 -2.72
CA MET A 119 35.92 11.13 -4.16
C MET A 119 35.33 12.33 -4.90
N GLU A 120 36.15 13.03 -5.64
CA GLU A 120 35.74 14.21 -6.40
C GLU A 120 34.75 13.79 -7.52
N ASN A 121 33.64 14.52 -7.64
CA ASN A 121 32.59 14.27 -8.62
C ASN A 121 31.92 12.88 -8.58
N ALA A 122 32.08 12.13 -7.47
CA ALA A 122 31.39 10.86 -7.27
C ALA A 122 30.16 11.04 -6.39
N PHE A 123 29.06 10.40 -6.78
CA PHE A 123 27.78 10.42 -6.09
C PHE A 123 27.26 9.01 -5.89
N GLN A 124 26.53 8.79 -4.81
CA GLN A 124 25.81 7.55 -4.57
C GLN A 124 24.32 7.83 -4.42
N ALA A 125 23.49 6.91 -4.90
CA ALA A 125 22.04 6.96 -4.73
C ALA A 125 21.64 6.60 -3.30
N ARG A 126 20.57 7.22 -2.83
CA ARG A 126 19.94 6.93 -1.53
C ARG A 126 18.43 6.92 -1.68
N ASN A 127 17.79 6.05 -0.93
CA ASN A 127 16.34 6.05 -0.79
C ASN A 127 15.92 7.01 0.34
N PRO A 128 14.86 7.82 0.17
CA PRO A 128 14.33 8.70 1.22
C PRO A 128 13.76 7.95 2.41
N SER A 129 13.28 6.73 2.19
CA SER A 129 12.69 5.83 3.18
C SER A 129 13.09 4.39 2.86
N ASP A 130 12.99 3.49 3.83
CA ASP A 130 13.13 2.04 3.64
C ASP A 130 11.93 1.42 2.94
N HIS A 131 10.84 2.18 2.76
CA HIS A 131 9.69 1.84 1.92
C HIS A 131 9.58 2.80 0.74
N PHE A 132 9.08 2.31 -0.39
CA PHE A 132 8.67 3.13 -1.51
C PHE A 132 7.23 3.60 -1.31
N PRO A 133 6.94 4.89 -1.55
CA PRO A 133 5.57 5.38 -1.53
C PRO A 133 4.71 4.67 -2.59
N VAL A 134 3.48 4.37 -2.21
CA VAL A 134 2.47 3.81 -3.11
C VAL A 134 1.43 4.87 -3.43
N VAL A 135 1.10 5.01 -4.70
CA VAL A 135 0.10 5.96 -5.19
C VAL A 135 -0.99 5.24 -6.00
N ALA A 136 -2.22 5.64 -5.82
CA ALA A 136 -3.33 5.25 -6.66
C ALA A 136 -4.16 6.48 -7.05
N ILE A 137 -4.54 6.58 -8.32
CA ILE A 137 -5.50 7.55 -8.81
C ILE A 137 -6.84 6.84 -8.89
N ILE A 138 -7.77 7.29 -8.07
CA ILE A 138 -9.08 6.68 -7.90
C ILE A 138 -10.20 7.65 -8.25
N GLU A 139 -11.30 7.11 -8.75
CA GLU A 139 -12.52 7.84 -9.04
C GLU A 139 -13.68 7.22 -8.25
N TYR A 140 -14.54 8.08 -7.74
CA TYR A 140 -15.80 7.66 -7.10
C TYR A 140 -16.82 7.33 -8.20
N LYS A 141 -17.49 6.18 -8.08
CA LYS A 141 -18.53 5.74 -9.02
C LYS A 141 -19.88 6.32 -8.71
#